data_c54730bd72aabd20d5ae8a7c543a471f
#
_entry.id   c54730bd72aabd20d5ae8a7c543a471f
#
_cell.length_a   1.000
_cell.length_b   1.000
_cell.length_c   1.000
_cell.angle_alpha   90.00
_cell.angle_beta   90.00
_cell.angle_gamma   90.00
#
_symmetry.space_group_name_H-M   'P 1'
#
loop_
_entity.id
_entity.type
_entity.pdbx_description
1 polymer ?
#
loop_
_entity_poly.entity_id
_entity_poly.type
_entity_poly.pdbx_seq_one_letter_code
_entity_poly.pdbx_strand_id
1 'polypeptide(L)'
;MITLFMGKITSTLAKSDVFFHTKEGLSAPDAQFVFVPEIVDDHVRKVKLGHGHSRHITFCRPESRGEVKWDSTDPDDSLLNYPNFFGDEKDMLAIIAGAQKMQTALDDVAFGDIPINMLRKNRMYNN
;
A
#
# COMPACT_ATOMS: atom_id res chain seq x y z
N MET A 1 33.77 -2.71 21.83
CA MET A 1 33.71 -1.74 20.73
C MET A 1 32.28 -1.81 20.16
N ILE A 2 31.43 -0.86 20.55
CA ILE A 2 30.04 -0.79 20.08
C ILE A 2 30.09 -0.12 18.71
N THR A 3 29.94 -0.91 17.66
CA THR A 3 29.76 -0.37 16.30
C THR A 3 28.35 0.20 16.24
N LEU A 4 28.24 1.53 16.25
CA LEU A 4 26.99 2.23 15.97
C LEU A 4 26.64 1.95 14.51
N PHE A 5 25.70 1.03 14.29
CA PHE A 5 25.07 0.86 13.00
C PHE A 5 24.17 2.07 12.73
N MET A 6 24.74 3.09 12.11
CA MET A 6 23.98 4.21 11.56
C MET A 6 23.56 3.81 10.15
N GLY A 7 22.34 3.30 9.98
CA GLY A 7 21.81 2.89 8.69
C GLY A 7 20.30 3.11 8.61
N LYS A 8 19.74 2.91 7.42
CA LYS A 8 18.30 3.07 7.15
C LYS A 8 17.40 2.19 8.03
N ILE A 9 17.96 1.10 8.58
CA ILE A 9 17.29 0.11 9.44
C ILE A 9 17.22 0.56 10.92
N THR A 10 17.88 1.66 11.30
CA THR A 10 17.88 2.16 12.68
C THR A 10 16.65 3.00 13.05
N SER A 11 15.69 3.10 12.14
CA SER A 11 14.44 3.84 12.34
C SER A 11 13.24 2.96 12.02
N THR A 12 12.04 3.43 12.37
CA THR A 12 10.78 2.75 12.04
C THR A 12 10.65 2.51 10.53
N LEU A 13 10.07 1.37 10.15
CA LEU A 13 9.94 0.93 8.76
C LEU A 13 9.20 1.97 7.90
N ALA A 14 8.11 2.54 8.39
CA ALA A 14 7.38 3.62 7.74
C ALA A 14 7.91 4.96 8.21
N LYS A 15 8.64 5.67 7.35
CA LYS A 15 9.30 6.95 7.69
C LYS A 15 8.45 8.17 7.40
N SER A 16 7.56 8.07 6.45
CA SER A 16 6.65 9.17 6.12
C SER A 16 5.34 8.61 5.58
N ASP A 17 4.27 9.25 5.95
CA ASP A 17 2.97 9.06 5.34
C ASP A 17 2.29 10.40 5.12
N VAL A 18 1.39 10.42 4.14
CA VAL A 18 0.65 11.61 3.75
C VAL A 18 -0.80 11.22 3.52
N PHE A 19 -1.70 11.94 4.17
CA PHE A 19 -3.13 11.87 3.87
C PHE A 19 -3.49 12.95 2.86
N PHE A 20 -4.23 12.59 1.82
CA PHE A 20 -4.58 13.52 0.75
C PHE A 20 -5.96 13.21 0.15
N HIS A 21 -6.49 14.17 -0.59
CA HIS A 21 -7.76 14.01 -1.30
C HIS A 21 -7.50 13.44 -2.70
N THR A 22 -8.22 12.38 -3.08
CA THR A 22 -8.13 11.84 -4.45
C THR A 22 -8.81 12.75 -5.47
N LYS A 23 -9.83 13.50 -5.03
CA LYS A 23 -10.56 14.49 -5.84
C LYS A 23 -10.82 15.75 -5.03
N GLU A 24 -11.11 16.84 -5.73
CA GLU A 24 -11.51 18.10 -5.10
C GLU A 24 -12.90 18.02 -4.45
N GLY A 25 -13.15 18.89 -3.48
CA GLY A 25 -14.45 19.02 -2.82
C GLY A 25 -14.76 18.00 -1.73
N LEU A 26 -13.85 17.10 -1.42
CA LEU A 26 -14.01 16.19 -0.28
C LEU A 26 -13.78 16.94 1.04
N SER A 27 -14.62 16.67 2.03
CA SER A 27 -14.53 17.29 3.37
C SER A 27 -13.31 16.86 4.18
N ALA A 28 -12.71 15.74 3.83
CA ALA A 28 -11.52 15.21 4.49
C ALA A 28 -10.74 14.29 3.54
N PRO A 29 -9.43 14.08 3.77
CA PRO A 29 -8.62 13.14 3.00
C PRO A 29 -9.24 11.74 2.94
N ASP A 30 -9.18 11.12 1.79
CA ASP A 30 -9.73 9.80 1.50
C ASP A 30 -8.68 8.76 1.11
N ALA A 31 -7.43 9.19 0.93
CA ALA A 31 -6.31 8.31 0.64
C ALA A 31 -5.09 8.62 1.54
N GLN A 32 -4.32 7.58 1.80
CA GLN A 32 -3.04 7.63 2.52
C GLN A 32 -1.95 7.05 1.62
N PHE A 33 -0.83 7.75 1.53
CA PHE A 33 0.39 7.27 0.92
C PHE A 33 1.43 7.00 2.00
N VAL A 34 2.02 5.80 2.01
CA VAL A 34 3.08 5.39 2.94
C VAL A 34 4.35 5.08 2.17
N PHE A 35 5.44 5.72 2.54
CA PHE A 35 6.76 5.47 2.00
C PHE A 35 7.57 4.60 2.96
N VAL A 36 8.02 3.44 2.47
CA VAL A 36 8.83 2.49 3.21
C VAL A 36 10.20 2.36 2.54
N PRO A 37 11.31 2.77 3.18
CA PRO A 37 12.65 2.73 2.61
C PRO A 37 13.25 1.31 2.56
N GLU A 38 12.41 0.32 2.30
CA GLU A 38 12.77 -1.09 2.18
C GLU A 38 11.98 -1.75 1.04
N ILE A 39 12.51 -2.85 0.51
CA ILE A 39 11.78 -3.65 -0.47
C ILE A 39 10.83 -4.59 0.27
N VAL A 40 9.53 -4.24 0.25
CA VAL A 40 8.48 -5.08 0.81
C VAL A 40 7.90 -5.94 -0.32
N ASP A 41 8.02 -7.25 -0.21
CA ASP A 41 7.44 -8.20 -1.15
C ASP A 41 6.57 -9.22 -0.39
N ASP A 42 5.43 -9.56 -0.98
CA ASP A 42 4.51 -10.58 -0.47
C ASP A 42 4.14 -10.39 1.02
N HIS A 43 3.74 -9.17 1.38
CA HIS A 43 3.38 -8.80 2.76
C HIS A 43 4.48 -9.13 3.79
N VAL A 44 5.75 -8.87 3.45
CA VAL A 44 6.93 -9.16 4.29
C VAL A 44 7.23 -10.67 4.42
N ARG A 45 6.54 -11.54 3.70
CA ARG A 45 6.81 -12.98 3.74
C ARG A 45 8.10 -13.37 3.01
N LYS A 46 8.56 -12.52 2.09
CA LYS A 46 9.80 -12.72 1.34
C LYS A 46 10.75 -11.56 1.58
N VAL A 47 11.90 -11.86 2.14
CA VAL A 47 12.98 -10.89 2.33
C VAL A 47 13.75 -10.76 1.02
N LYS A 48 13.83 -9.56 0.47
CA LYS A 48 14.73 -9.21 -0.62
C LYS A 48 15.83 -8.32 -0.09
N LEU A 49 17.05 -8.83 -0.12
CA LEU A 49 18.24 -8.04 0.18
C LEU A 49 18.54 -7.12 -1.00
N GLY A 50 18.75 -5.83 -0.74
CA GLY A 50 19.09 -4.86 -1.76
C GLY A 50 18.74 -3.42 -1.34
N HIS A 51 19.11 -2.47 -2.22
CA HIS A 51 18.73 -1.08 -2.07
C HIS A 51 17.42 -0.85 -2.82
N GLY A 52 16.39 -0.40 -2.11
CA GLY A 52 15.10 -0.10 -2.71
C GLY A 52 14.14 0.51 -1.70
N HIS A 53 12.96 0.81 -2.17
CA HIS A 53 11.87 1.32 -1.35
C HIS A 53 10.55 0.74 -1.86
N SER A 54 9.57 0.71 -0.98
CA SER A 54 8.20 0.32 -1.30
C SER A 54 7.27 1.50 -1.06
N ARG A 55 6.20 1.51 -1.81
CA ARG A 55 5.17 2.54 -1.76
C ARG A 55 3.84 1.87 -1.62
N HIS A 56 3.09 2.32 -0.64
CA HIS A 56 1.76 1.78 -0.38
C HIS A 56 0.76 2.91 -0.47
N ILE A 57 -0.34 2.63 -1.15
CA ILE A 57 -1.50 3.50 -1.15
C ILE A 57 -2.66 2.77 -0.52
N THR A 58 -3.35 3.44 0.38
CA THR A 58 -4.52 2.93 1.06
C THR A 58 -5.67 3.90 0.84
N PHE A 59 -6.82 3.38 0.44
CA PHE A 59 -8.06 4.15 0.39
C PHE A 59 -8.75 4.05 1.76
N CYS A 60 -8.96 5.21 2.41
CA CYS A 60 -9.37 5.27 3.81
C CYS A 60 -10.89 5.22 4.01
N ARG A 61 -11.68 5.47 2.96
CA ARG A 61 -13.14 5.62 3.04
C ARG A 61 -13.87 4.83 1.96
N PRO A 62 -13.73 3.48 1.94
CA PRO A 62 -14.40 2.67 0.94
C PRO A 62 -15.92 2.67 1.10
N GLU A 63 -16.63 2.72 -0.03
CA GLU A 63 -18.09 2.53 -0.11
C GLU A 63 -18.43 1.04 -0.18
N SER A 64 -17.54 0.22 -0.73
CA SER A 64 -17.70 -1.24 -0.82
C SER A 64 -17.92 -1.85 0.56
N ARG A 65 -18.81 -2.82 0.63
CA ARG A 65 -19.10 -3.60 1.84
C ARG A 65 -18.98 -5.07 1.53
N GLY A 66 -18.30 -5.78 2.40
CA GLY A 66 -18.21 -7.23 2.39
C GLY A 66 -19.06 -7.84 3.50
N GLU A 67 -18.96 -9.15 3.61
CA GLU A 67 -19.66 -9.92 4.65
C GLU A 67 -18.77 -11.04 5.18
N VAL A 68 -19.05 -11.45 6.41
CA VAL A 68 -18.47 -12.62 7.04
C VAL A 68 -19.62 -13.55 7.40
N LYS A 69 -19.55 -14.82 7.00
CA LYS A 69 -20.57 -15.83 7.24
C LYS A 69 -20.00 -17.02 7.99
N TRP A 70 -20.87 -17.71 8.68
CA TRP A 70 -20.58 -19.05 9.19
C TRP A 70 -20.61 -20.05 8.05
N ASP A 71 -19.62 -20.93 7.98
CA ASP A 71 -19.60 -22.04 7.04
C ASP A 71 -20.45 -23.21 7.57
N SER A 72 -20.45 -23.42 8.88
CA SER A 72 -21.20 -24.46 9.56
C SER A 72 -21.70 -24.01 10.93
N THR A 73 -22.34 -24.90 11.66
CA THR A 73 -22.75 -24.71 13.06
C THR A 73 -21.66 -25.07 14.05
N ASP A 74 -20.51 -25.61 13.59
CA ASP A 74 -19.36 -25.92 14.43
C ASP A 74 -18.56 -24.62 14.70
N PRO A 75 -18.39 -24.21 15.97
CA PRO A 75 -17.65 -23.01 16.31
C PRO A 75 -16.14 -23.08 15.99
N ASP A 76 -15.59 -24.27 15.79
CA ASP A 76 -14.18 -24.47 15.45
C ASP A 76 -13.92 -24.39 13.93
N ASP A 77 -14.98 -24.36 13.11
CA ASP A 77 -14.85 -24.17 11.68
C ASP A 77 -14.49 -22.74 11.29
N SER A 78 -13.72 -22.62 10.21
CA SER A 78 -13.29 -21.33 9.68
C SER A 78 -14.47 -20.53 9.15
N LEU A 79 -14.46 -19.22 9.38
CA LEU A 79 -15.45 -18.31 8.82
C LEU A 79 -15.23 -18.11 7.32
N LEU A 80 -16.32 -17.99 6.57
CA LEU A 80 -16.33 -17.55 5.18
C LEU A 80 -16.19 -16.02 5.13
N ASN A 81 -15.12 -15.54 4.54
CA ASN A 81 -14.84 -14.10 4.45
C ASN A 81 -14.96 -13.63 3.00
N TYR A 82 -15.94 -12.77 2.74
CA TYR A 82 -16.20 -12.15 1.44
C TYR A 82 -15.94 -10.64 1.53
N PRO A 83 -14.69 -10.18 1.33
CA PRO A 83 -14.34 -8.77 1.52
C PRO A 83 -14.96 -7.83 0.50
N ASN A 84 -15.34 -8.32 -0.67
CA ASN A 84 -15.93 -7.56 -1.78
C ASN A 84 -15.16 -6.27 -2.10
N PHE A 85 -13.81 -6.34 -2.13
CA PHE A 85 -12.97 -5.21 -2.48
C PHE A 85 -13.34 -4.68 -3.87
N PHE A 86 -13.48 -3.35 -3.97
CA PHE A 86 -13.86 -2.67 -5.21
C PHE A 86 -15.23 -3.07 -5.77
N GLY A 87 -16.13 -3.56 -4.95
CA GLY A 87 -17.52 -3.82 -5.33
C GLY A 87 -18.29 -2.56 -5.72
N ASP A 88 -17.84 -1.38 -5.25
CA ASP A 88 -18.27 -0.07 -5.73
C ASP A 88 -17.20 0.52 -6.67
N GLU A 89 -17.62 0.97 -7.87
CA GLU A 89 -16.72 1.57 -8.87
C GLU A 89 -16.00 2.81 -8.35
N LYS A 90 -16.61 3.56 -7.43
CA LYS A 90 -15.99 4.76 -6.84
C LYS A 90 -14.70 4.42 -6.09
N ASP A 91 -14.64 3.27 -5.43
CA ASP A 91 -13.45 2.82 -4.72
C ASP A 91 -12.30 2.54 -5.69
N MET A 92 -12.62 1.90 -6.82
CA MET A 92 -11.64 1.66 -7.89
C MET A 92 -11.12 2.98 -8.47
N LEU A 93 -12.01 3.90 -8.79
CA LEU A 93 -11.63 5.21 -9.33
C LEU A 93 -10.79 6.02 -8.33
N ALA A 94 -11.14 5.98 -7.05
CA ALA A 94 -10.39 6.68 -6.01
C ALA A 94 -8.97 6.12 -5.84
N ILE A 95 -8.80 4.78 -5.82
CA ILE A 95 -7.46 4.18 -5.69
C ILE A 95 -6.60 4.47 -6.93
N ILE A 96 -7.19 4.48 -8.13
CA ILE A 96 -6.48 4.83 -9.37
C ILE A 96 -6.02 6.30 -9.32
N ALA A 97 -6.92 7.23 -8.96
CA ALA A 97 -6.58 8.65 -8.83
C ALA A 97 -5.49 8.88 -7.77
N GLY A 98 -5.56 8.16 -6.65
CA GLY A 98 -4.55 8.19 -5.61
C GLY A 98 -3.20 7.68 -6.10
N ALA A 99 -3.17 6.57 -6.84
CA ALA A 99 -1.95 6.01 -7.40
C ALA A 99 -1.29 6.95 -8.43
N GLN A 100 -2.09 7.65 -9.23
CA GLN A 100 -1.61 8.66 -10.18
C GLN A 100 -0.98 9.86 -9.45
N LYS A 101 -1.62 10.38 -8.41
CA LYS A 101 -1.06 11.47 -7.59
C LYS A 101 0.24 11.05 -6.91
N MET A 102 0.29 9.84 -6.36
CA MET A 102 1.49 9.28 -5.78
C MET A 102 2.63 9.21 -6.82
N GLN A 103 2.34 8.72 -8.03
CA GLN A 103 3.35 8.65 -9.10
C GLN A 103 3.85 10.05 -9.46
N THR A 104 2.97 11.02 -9.64
CA THR A 104 3.35 12.42 -9.94
C THR A 104 4.26 13.01 -8.86
N ALA A 105 3.93 12.79 -7.58
CA ALA A 105 4.76 13.27 -6.48
C ALA A 105 6.17 12.66 -6.48
N LEU A 106 6.31 11.42 -6.93
CA LEU A 106 7.60 10.71 -6.97
C LEU A 106 8.43 11.01 -8.20
N ASP A 107 7.79 11.49 -9.26
CA ASP A 107 8.46 11.97 -10.47
C ASP A 107 9.00 13.41 -10.29
N ASP A 108 8.75 14.02 -9.13
CA ASP A 108 9.27 15.35 -8.79
C ASP A 108 10.80 15.35 -8.66
N VAL A 109 11.41 16.49 -9.00
CA VAL A 109 12.86 16.70 -8.96
C VAL A 109 13.46 16.38 -7.57
N ALA A 110 12.70 16.57 -6.50
CA ALA A 110 13.11 16.24 -5.13
C ALA A 110 13.47 14.75 -4.93
N PHE A 111 12.96 13.86 -5.80
CA PHE A 111 13.27 12.42 -5.80
C PHE A 111 14.24 12.01 -6.91
N GLY A 112 14.70 12.96 -7.75
CA GLY A 112 15.47 12.69 -8.97
C GLY A 112 16.80 11.95 -8.74
N ASP A 113 17.41 12.09 -7.57
CA ASP A 113 18.65 11.41 -7.20
C ASP A 113 18.45 10.03 -6.57
N ILE A 114 17.20 9.60 -6.40
CA ILE A 114 16.88 8.28 -5.87
C ILE A 114 16.64 7.34 -7.04
N PRO A 115 17.50 6.34 -7.29
CA PRO A 115 17.30 5.40 -8.40
C PRO A 115 15.99 4.64 -8.21
N ILE A 116 14.99 5.00 -9.01
CA ILE A 116 13.68 4.35 -9.02
C ILE A 116 13.77 3.13 -9.94
N ASN A 117 14.37 2.07 -9.47
CA ASN A 117 14.21 0.76 -10.11
C ASN A 117 12.81 0.23 -9.75
N MET A 118 11.84 0.53 -10.59
CA MET A 118 10.53 -0.11 -10.49
C MET A 118 10.72 -1.61 -10.75
N LEU A 119 10.63 -2.40 -9.68
CA LEU A 119 10.33 -3.82 -9.82
C LEU A 119 8.88 -3.91 -10.30
N ARG A 120 8.67 -3.68 -11.58
CA ARG A 120 7.38 -3.91 -12.24
C ARG A 120 7.14 -5.40 -12.22
N LYS A 121 6.46 -5.87 -11.18
CA LYS A 121 6.00 -7.25 -11.13
C LYS A 121 4.77 -7.35 -12.04
N ASN A 122 5.01 -7.56 -13.33
CA ASN A 122 4.00 -8.09 -14.24
C ASN A 122 3.70 -9.54 -13.79
N ARG A 123 2.99 -9.68 -12.68
CA ARG A 123 2.31 -10.93 -12.41
C ARG A 123 0.87 -10.77 -12.93
N MET A 124 0.68 -11.00 -14.23
CA MET A 124 -0.63 -11.44 -14.68
C MET A 124 -0.91 -12.76 -13.95
N TYR A 125 -1.98 -12.78 -13.21
CA TYR A 125 -2.58 -14.03 -12.74
C TYR A 125 -3.07 -14.74 -13.99
N ASN A 126 -2.27 -15.65 -14.54
CA ASN A 126 -2.77 -16.67 -15.44
C ASN A 126 -3.36 -17.74 -14.52
N ASN A 127 -4.68 -17.89 -14.60
CA ASN A 127 -5.41 -19.05 -14.12
C ASN A 127 -4.94 -20.31 -14.84
#